data_078db7d66c80b4aed8fa40a752e9415c
#
_entry.id   078db7d66c80b4aed8fa40a752e9415c
#
_cell.length_a   1.000
_cell.length_b   1.000
_cell.length_c   1.000
_cell.angle_alpha   90.00
_cell.angle_beta   90.00
_cell.angle_gamma   90.00
#
_symmetry.space_group_name_H-M   'P 1'
#
loop_
_entity.id
_entity.type
_entity.pdbx_description
1 polymer ?
#
loop_
_entity_poly.entity_id
_entity_poly.type
_entity_poly.pdbx_seq_one_letter_code
_entity_poly.pdbx_strand_id
1 'polypeptide(L)'
;MGETPRIYELVAEERIRDILTSFNACFELPIQLLGEDGASLLQCGQPSAYCRLLKQHVFSPRACERQHMDAGRRALELGEAYIFACHANLNHIAFPLSSHGLLLGVILAGPFLMDEPDSSLLSGLGARCEPGVLLDLYDELHGVKLIRPAMAGAMSRLLYYLLSPLLPEQGSVLRHNHESVYQQARISESIQRFKEQSPGENYPYELEQALMTKVKTKDLPQAKGVLNELLGYVFFCEGGRMETMKNRSLELCALLSRVSIEGGALTDLTFRLSNQFLSALQHIDTLEELCIQLQEIVEAFVDAMFS
;
A
#
# COMPACT_ATOMS: atom_id res chain seq x y z
N MET A 1 17.01 19.80 -28.59
CA MET A 1 17.57 18.71 -27.77
C MET A 1 16.65 18.63 -26.57
N GLY A 2 15.85 17.56 -26.43
CA GLY A 2 15.00 17.38 -25.26
C GLY A 2 15.87 17.12 -24.04
N GLU A 3 15.48 17.64 -22.90
CA GLU A 3 16.15 17.35 -21.63
C GLU A 3 16.07 15.84 -21.36
N THR A 4 17.16 15.26 -20.88
CA THR A 4 17.21 13.84 -20.47
C THR A 4 16.23 13.65 -19.31
N PRO A 5 15.30 12.69 -19.36
CA PRO A 5 14.40 12.43 -18.25
C PRO A 5 15.17 12.12 -16.96
N ARG A 6 14.77 12.73 -15.83
CA ARG A 6 15.47 12.61 -14.54
C ARG A 6 15.72 11.17 -14.10
N ILE A 7 14.83 10.26 -14.47
CA ILE A 7 15.01 8.84 -14.12
C ILE A 7 16.29 8.27 -14.71
N TYR A 8 16.68 8.69 -15.93
CA TYR A 8 17.90 8.20 -16.59
C TYR A 8 19.19 8.85 -16.07
N GLU A 9 19.08 9.91 -15.28
CA GLU A 9 20.22 10.47 -14.52
C GLU A 9 20.60 9.58 -13.33
N LEU A 10 19.65 8.80 -12.81
CA LEU A 10 19.82 7.96 -11.63
C LEU A 10 19.97 6.48 -11.95
N VAL A 11 19.33 6.02 -13.02
CA VAL A 11 19.34 4.60 -13.46
C VAL A 11 19.61 4.52 -14.94
N ALA A 12 20.58 3.70 -15.34
CA ALA A 12 20.88 3.46 -16.74
C ALA A 12 19.66 2.88 -17.48
N GLU A 13 19.33 3.45 -18.63
CA GLU A 13 18.20 3.02 -19.47
C GLU A 13 18.24 1.53 -19.78
N GLU A 14 19.43 1.01 -20.12
CA GLU A 14 19.64 -0.40 -20.47
C GLU A 14 19.16 -1.32 -19.34
N ARG A 15 19.42 -0.95 -18.09
CA ARG A 15 19.02 -1.77 -16.93
C ARG A 15 17.50 -1.83 -16.76
N ILE A 16 16.82 -0.70 -16.96
CA ILE A 16 15.35 -0.68 -16.95
C ILE A 16 14.83 -1.49 -18.14
N ARG A 17 15.39 -1.29 -19.32
CA ARG A 17 15.02 -1.99 -20.55
C ARG A 17 15.14 -3.51 -20.40
N ASP A 18 16.22 -4.01 -19.83
CA ASP A 18 16.42 -5.44 -19.58
C ASP A 18 15.34 -6.04 -18.68
N ILE A 19 15.00 -5.33 -17.59
CA ILE A 19 13.94 -5.77 -16.68
C ILE A 19 12.59 -5.80 -17.40
N LEU A 20 12.22 -4.74 -18.14
CA LEU A 20 10.95 -4.68 -18.84
C LEU A 20 10.84 -5.72 -19.95
N THR A 21 11.92 -5.93 -20.69
CA THR A 21 11.99 -6.95 -21.77
C THR A 21 11.83 -8.35 -21.17
N SER A 22 12.53 -8.63 -20.09
CA SER A 22 12.44 -9.92 -19.39
C SER A 22 11.04 -10.16 -18.83
N PHE A 23 10.45 -9.13 -18.22
CA PHE A 23 9.07 -9.22 -17.71
C PHE A 23 8.07 -9.48 -18.84
N ASN A 24 8.17 -8.74 -19.95
CA ASN A 24 7.33 -8.97 -21.12
C ASN A 24 7.51 -10.37 -21.71
N ALA A 25 8.76 -10.87 -21.81
CA ALA A 25 9.04 -12.21 -22.31
C ALA A 25 8.44 -13.31 -21.40
N CYS A 26 8.46 -13.14 -20.08
CA CYS A 26 7.91 -14.12 -19.13
C CYS A 26 6.38 -14.14 -19.10
N PHE A 27 5.75 -12.97 -19.19
CA PHE A 27 4.31 -12.84 -18.98
C PHE A 27 3.54 -12.51 -20.26
N GLU A 28 4.22 -12.24 -21.37
CA GLU A 28 3.62 -11.78 -22.64
C GLU A 28 2.63 -10.63 -22.42
N LEU A 29 2.93 -9.75 -21.48
CA LEU A 29 2.11 -8.62 -21.08
C LEU A 29 2.84 -7.33 -21.46
N PRO A 30 2.20 -6.38 -22.16
CA PRO A 30 2.82 -5.10 -22.43
C PRO A 30 3.24 -4.41 -21.13
N ILE A 31 4.44 -3.84 -21.15
CA ILE A 31 4.96 -3.08 -20.01
C ILE A 31 5.69 -1.84 -20.51
N GLN A 32 5.54 -0.72 -19.82
CA GLN A 32 6.13 0.54 -20.24
C GLN A 32 6.63 1.34 -19.04
N LEU A 33 7.61 2.22 -19.30
CA LEU A 33 8.03 3.27 -18.40
C LEU A 33 7.40 4.59 -18.85
N LEU A 34 6.68 5.23 -17.96
CA LEU A 34 6.16 6.59 -18.11
C LEU A 34 7.08 7.56 -17.35
N GLY A 35 7.37 8.70 -17.94
CA GLY A 35 8.09 9.80 -17.30
C GLY A 35 7.21 10.59 -16.31
N GLU A 36 7.78 11.61 -15.70
CA GLU A 36 7.11 12.50 -14.73
C GLU A 36 5.87 13.20 -15.33
N ASP A 37 5.89 13.48 -16.61
CA ASP A 37 4.80 14.10 -17.40
C ASP A 37 3.76 13.10 -17.91
N GLY A 38 3.99 11.79 -17.69
CA GLY A 38 3.16 10.70 -18.18
C GLY A 38 3.47 10.26 -19.62
N ALA A 39 4.45 10.85 -20.28
CA ALA A 39 4.90 10.41 -21.60
C ALA A 39 5.59 9.04 -21.53
N SER A 40 5.35 8.19 -22.52
CA SER A 40 5.99 6.89 -22.60
C SER A 40 7.47 7.05 -23.01
N LEU A 41 8.39 6.74 -22.10
CA LEU A 41 9.84 6.78 -22.33
C LEU A 41 10.36 5.47 -22.89
N LEU A 42 9.78 4.34 -22.49
CA LEU A 42 10.20 3.00 -22.90
C LEU A 42 8.97 2.10 -22.93
N GLN A 43 8.85 1.27 -23.99
CA GLN A 43 7.75 0.32 -24.14
C GLN A 43 8.29 -1.03 -24.61
N CYS A 44 7.85 -2.11 -23.95
CA CYS A 44 8.10 -3.48 -24.32
C CYS A 44 6.78 -4.22 -24.54
N GLY A 45 6.66 -5.00 -25.60
CA GLY A 45 5.43 -5.66 -26.02
C GLY A 45 4.53 -4.78 -26.89
N GLN A 46 3.57 -5.44 -27.55
CA GLN A 46 2.62 -4.76 -28.45
C GLN A 46 1.50 -4.09 -27.66
N PRO A 47 1.15 -2.82 -27.98
CA PRO A 47 -0.01 -2.16 -27.39
C PRO A 47 -1.30 -2.93 -27.69
N SER A 48 -2.20 -3.02 -26.72
CA SER A 48 -3.51 -3.64 -26.93
C SER A 48 -4.29 -2.96 -28.06
N ALA A 49 -4.82 -3.74 -29.00
CA ALA A 49 -5.66 -3.25 -30.07
C ALA A 49 -6.94 -2.60 -29.52
N TYR A 50 -7.54 -3.18 -28.49
CA TYR A 50 -8.65 -2.60 -27.76
C TYR A 50 -8.35 -1.18 -27.24
N CYS A 51 -7.19 -0.97 -26.58
CA CYS A 51 -6.80 0.37 -26.13
C CYS A 51 -6.56 1.35 -27.28
N ARG A 52 -6.06 0.89 -28.43
CA ARG A 52 -5.91 1.75 -29.62
C ARG A 52 -7.24 2.25 -30.13
N LEU A 53 -8.21 1.35 -30.29
CA LEU A 53 -9.58 1.71 -30.72
C LEU A 53 -10.24 2.69 -29.73
N LEU A 54 -10.14 2.43 -28.43
CA LEU A 54 -10.67 3.33 -27.41
C LEU A 54 -10.06 4.73 -27.47
N LYS A 55 -8.75 4.85 -27.67
CA LYS A 55 -8.07 6.14 -27.81
C LYS A 55 -8.44 6.87 -29.10
N GLN A 56 -8.82 6.16 -30.14
CA GLN A 56 -9.23 6.75 -31.40
C GLN A 56 -10.67 7.26 -31.36
N HIS A 57 -11.56 6.56 -30.66
CA HIS A 57 -13.00 6.81 -30.77
C HIS A 57 -13.69 7.30 -29.49
N VAL A 58 -13.11 7.03 -28.31
CA VAL A 58 -13.83 7.22 -27.04
C VAL A 58 -13.08 8.12 -26.05
N PHE A 59 -11.82 7.87 -25.81
CA PHE A 59 -11.03 8.56 -24.78
C PHE A 59 -9.83 9.31 -25.34
N SER A 60 -9.55 10.50 -24.80
CA SER A 60 -8.33 11.19 -25.16
C SER A 60 -7.10 10.48 -24.56
N PRO A 61 -5.96 10.45 -25.27
CA PRO A 61 -4.71 9.91 -24.73
C PRO A 61 -4.32 10.52 -23.37
N ARG A 62 -4.54 11.82 -23.18
CA ARG A 62 -4.27 12.54 -21.92
C ARG A 62 -5.09 12.04 -20.73
N ALA A 63 -6.28 11.47 -20.97
CA ALA A 63 -7.08 10.89 -19.88
C ALA A 63 -6.44 9.60 -19.37
N CYS A 64 -5.91 8.75 -20.25
CA CYS A 64 -5.14 7.55 -19.88
C CYS A 64 -3.87 7.92 -19.11
N GLU A 65 -3.08 8.85 -19.66
CA GLU A 65 -1.81 9.31 -19.05
C GLU A 65 -2.04 9.80 -17.62
N ARG A 66 -3.04 10.64 -17.40
CA ARG A 66 -3.39 11.17 -16.08
C ARG A 66 -3.73 10.05 -15.10
N GLN A 67 -4.60 9.13 -15.50
CA GLN A 67 -4.99 8.00 -14.65
C GLN A 67 -3.81 7.08 -14.30
N HIS A 68 -2.93 6.84 -15.26
CA HIS A 68 -1.73 6.03 -15.04
C HIS A 68 -0.76 6.70 -14.06
N MET A 69 -0.59 8.02 -14.16
CA MET A 69 0.24 8.78 -13.22
C MET A 69 -0.38 8.85 -11.82
N ASP A 70 -1.72 8.99 -11.72
CA ASP A 70 -2.41 8.95 -10.43
C ASP A 70 -2.26 7.57 -9.77
N ALA A 71 -2.32 6.49 -10.55
CA ALA A 71 -2.05 5.14 -10.04
C ALA A 71 -0.61 4.98 -9.55
N GLY A 72 0.36 5.60 -10.23
CA GLY A 72 1.76 5.64 -9.77
C GLY A 72 1.94 6.39 -8.46
N ARG A 73 1.27 7.54 -8.27
CA ARG A 73 1.24 8.27 -7.00
C ARG A 73 0.64 7.42 -5.88
N ARG A 74 -0.48 6.75 -6.18
CA ARG A 74 -1.12 5.86 -5.23
C ARG A 74 -0.22 4.68 -4.84
N ALA A 75 0.50 4.09 -5.81
CA ALA A 75 1.48 3.04 -5.55
C ALA A 75 2.62 3.52 -4.62
N LEU A 76 3.09 4.76 -4.80
CA LEU A 76 4.09 5.36 -3.93
C LEU A 76 3.57 5.54 -2.50
N GLU A 77 2.35 6.05 -2.33
CA GLU A 77 1.68 6.19 -1.03
C GLU A 77 1.51 4.84 -0.32
N LEU A 78 1.13 3.80 -1.06
CA LEU A 78 0.95 2.44 -0.52
C LEU A 78 2.28 1.73 -0.20
N GLY A 79 3.38 2.19 -0.79
CA GLY A 79 4.69 1.56 -0.64
C GLY A 79 4.86 0.25 -1.41
N GLU A 80 3.96 -0.03 -2.36
CA GLU A 80 3.97 -1.26 -3.17
C GLU A 80 3.43 -1.04 -4.58
N ALA A 81 3.52 -2.05 -5.44
CA ALA A 81 2.89 -1.98 -6.75
C ALA A 81 1.35 -2.01 -6.63
N TYR A 82 0.68 -1.09 -7.29
CA TYR A 82 -0.76 -0.90 -7.20
C TYR A 82 -1.47 -1.50 -8.41
N ILE A 83 -2.40 -2.43 -8.15
CA ILE A 83 -3.26 -3.01 -9.18
C ILE A 83 -4.54 -2.19 -9.24
N PHE A 84 -4.89 -1.67 -10.42
CA PHE A 84 -6.07 -0.82 -10.60
C PHE A 84 -6.79 -1.11 -11.91
N ALA A 85 -8.08 -0.82 -11.95
CA ALA A 85 -8.86 -0.82 -13.17
C ALA A 85 -8.84 0.58 -13.79
N CYS A 86 -8.51 0.68 -15.08
CA CYS A 86 -8.58 1.94 -15.81
C CYS A 86 -10.03 2.28 -16.19
N HIS A 87 -10.25 3.49 -16.74
CA HIS A 87 -11.58 3.95 -17.19
C HIS A 87 -12.22 3.10 -18.31
N ALA A 88 -11.44 2.19 -18.89
CA ALA A 88 -11.91 1.19 -19.84
C ALA A 88 -12.18 -0.18 -19.17
N ASN A 89 -12.20 -0.24 -17.86
CA ASN A 89 -12.36 -1.45 -17.03
C ASN A 89 -11.29 -2.52 -17.27
N LEU A 90 -10.12 -2.13 -17.79
CA LEU A 90 -8.98 -3.03 -17.91
C LEU A 90 -8.01 -2.84 -16.74
N ASN A 91 -7.47 -3.95 -16.25
CA ASN A 91 -6.54 -3.93 -15.12
C ASN A 91 -5.12 -3.61 -15.57
N HIS A 92 -4.40 -2.93 -14.71
CA HIS A 92 -2.99 -2.60 -14.84
C HIS A 92 -2.28 -2.75 -13.50
N ILE A 93 -0.98 -2.96 -13.54
CA ILE A 93 -0.10 -2.90 -12.37
C ILE A 93 0.79 -1.66 -12.54
N ALA A 94 0.69 -0.71 -11.62
CA ALA A 94 1.55 0.47 -11.56
C ALA A 94 2.60 0.28 -10.47
N PHE A 95 3.89 0.48 -10.81
CA PHE A 95 4.97 0.51 -9.85
C PHE A 95 5.66 1.89 -9.91
N PRO A 96 5.81 2.62 -8.79
CA PRO A 96 6.41 3.93 -8.79
C PRO A 96 7.94 3.82 -8.85
N LEU A 97 8.58 4.67 -9.63
CA LEU A 97 10.01 4.95 -9.54
C LEU A 97 10.16 6.32 -8.89
N SER A 98 10.78 6.34 -7.71
CA SER A 98 10.87 7.58 -6.91
C SER A 98 12.25 7.76 -6.30
N SER A 99 12.64 9.01 -6.10
CA SER A 99 13.83 9.39 -5.35
C SER A 99 13.49 10.54 -4.40
N HIS A 100 13.96 10.47 -3.14
CA HIS A 100 13.67 11.46 -2.10
C HIS A 100 12.17 11.77 -1.94
N GLY A 101 11.30 10.77 -2.12
CA GLY A 101 9.85 10.92 -2.03
C GLY A 101 9.19 11.56 -3.25
N LEU A 102 9.95 11.93 -4.29
CA LEU A 102 9.43 12.47 -5.53
C LEU A 102 9.25 11.37 -6.57
N LEU A 103 8.09 11.32 -7.21
CA LEU A 103 7.80 10.40 -8.30
C LEU A 103 8.56 10.84 -9.56
N LEU A 104 9.47 10.01 -10.05
CA LEU A 104 10.27 10.25 -11.25
C LEU A 104 9.71 9.54 -12.49
N GLY A 105 8.87 8.56 -12.28
CA GLY A 105 8.24 7.79 -13.34
C GLY A 105 7.40 6.66 -12.80
N VAL A 106 6.68 5.99 -13.70
CA VAL A 106 5.80 4.87 -13.37
C VAL A 106 6.07 3.73 -14.34
N ILE A 107 6.39 2.56 -13.81
CA ILE A 107 6.34 1.33 -14.60
C ILE A 107 4.89 0.85 -14.61
N LEU A 108 4.33 0.70 -15.80
CA LEU A 108 2.96 0.27 -16.01
C LEU A 108 2.94 -1.04 -16.80
N ALA A 109 2.49 -2.13 -16.19
CA ALA A 109 2.27 -3.42 -16.84
C ALA A 109 0.77 -3.64 -17.09
N GLY A 110 0.41 -4.03 -18.29
CA GLY A 110 -0.97 -4.20 -18.75
C GLY A 110 -1.23 -3.53 -20.11
N PRO A 111 -2.47 -3.59 -20.60
CA PRO A 111 -3.70 -4.02 -19.91
C PRO A 111 -3.89 -5.53 -19.82
N PHE A 112 -4.72 -5.96 -18.88
CA PHE A 112 -5.19 -7.34 -18.75
C PHE A 112 -6.59 -7.39 -18.12
N LEU A 113 -7.24 -8.54 -18.22
CA LEU A 113 -8.51 -8.85 -17.55
C LEU A 113 -8.26 -9.85 -16.41
N MET A 114 -9.05 -9.80 -15.36
CA MET A 114 -9.01 -10.79 -14.25
C MET A 114 -10.08 -11.87 -14.39
N ASP A 115 -11.16 -11.53 -15.11
CA ASP A 115 -12.29 -12.41 -15.39
C ASP A 115 -12.56 -12.43 -16.88
N GLU A 116 -13.31 -13.43 -17.36
CA GLU A 116 -13.75 -13.55 -18.74
C GLU A 116 -14.50 -12.28 -19.18
N PRO A 117 -14.20 -11.74 -20.38
CA PRO A 117 -14.86 -10.54 -20.86
C PRO A 117 -16.34 -10.80 -21.14
N ASP A 118 -17.17 -9.91 -20.66
CA ASP A 118 -18.60 -9.88 -20.98
C ASP A 118 -19.04 -8.53 -21.52
N SER A 119 -20.27 -8.47 -22.02
CA SER A 119 -20.85 -7.24 -22.60
C SER A 119 -21.00 -6.10 -21.58
N SER A 120 -20.95 -6.37 -20.28
CA SER A 120 -21.06 -5.35 -19.24
C SER A 120 -19.87 -4.41 -19.23
N LEU A 121 -18.69 -4.87 -19.64
CA LEU A 121 -17.49 -4.06 -19.79
C LEU A 121 -17.68 -2.91 -20.82
N LEU A 122 -18.56 -3.08 -21.79
CA LEU A 122 -18.87 -2.12 -22.83
C LEU A 122 -20.13 -1.27 -22.52
N SER A 123 -20.86 -1.57 -21.46
CA SER A 123 -22.15 -0.95 -21.16
C SER A 123 -22.10 0.59 -21.05
N GLY A 124 -20.98 1.14 -20.56
CA GLY A 124 -20.77 2.59 -20.49
C GLY A 124 -20.28 3.24 -21.78
N LEU A 125 -19.92 2.46 -22.79
CA LEU A 125 -19.36 2.95 -24.06
C LEU A 125 -20.42 3.12 -25.15
N GLY A 126 -21.55 2.41 -25.08
CA GLY A 126 -22.58 2.41 -26.10
C GLY A 126 -23.21 3.79 -26.39
N ALA A 127 -23.16 4.72 -25.41
CA ALA A 127 -23.62 6.10 -25.61
C ALA A 127 -22.53 7.03 -26.20
N ARG A 128 -21.30 6.53 -26.38
CA ARG A 128 -20.12 7.33 -26.75
C ARG A 128 -19.48 6.96 -28.08
N CYS A 129 -19.88 5.85 -28.67
CA CYS A 129 -19.37 5.40 -29.96
C CYS A 129 -20.46 4.81 -30.86
N GLU A 130 -20.18 4.76 -32.16
CA GLU A 130 -21.07 4.17 -33.15
C GLU A 130 -21.18 2.64 -32.98
N PRO A 131 -22.31 2.03 -33.37
CA PRO A 131 -22.52 0.59 -33.22
C PRO A 131 -21.43 -0.29 -33.85
N GLY A 132 -20.87 0.13 -35.00
CA GLY A 132 -19.77 -0.59 -35.66
C GLY A 132 -18.49 -0.62 -34.81
N VAL A 133 -18.13 0.53 -34.22
CA VAL A 133 -16.98 0.64 -33.32
C VAL A 133 -17.19 -0.20 -32.06
N LEU A 134 -18.43 -0.32 -31.57
CA LEU A 134 -18.72 -1.13 -30.40
C LEU A 134 -18.53 -2.63 -30.68
N LEU A 135 -18.84 -3.10 -31.87
CA LEU A 135 -18.58 -4.48 -32.31
C LEU A 135 -17.08 -4.74 -32.41
N ASP A 136 -16.34 -3.84 -33.05
CA ASP A 136 -14.86 -3.96 -33.14
C ASP A 136 -14.22 -3.96 -31.75
N LEU A 137 -14.71 -3.14 -30.82
CA LEU A 137 -14.25 -3.14 -29.42
C LEU A 137 -14.56 -4.45 -28.70
N TYR A 138 -15.74 -5.04 -28.95
CA TYR A 138 -16.10 -6.33 -28.37
C TYR A 138 -15.19 -7.45 -28.87
N ASP A 139 -14.90 -7.49 -30.16
CA ASP A 139 -14.00 -8.48 -30.75
C ASP A 139 -12.57 -8.34 -30.22
N GLU A 140 -12.04 -7.12 -30.15
CA GLU A 140 -10.69 -6.83 -29.63
C GLU A 140 -10.56 -7.04 -28.12
N LEU A 141 -11.66 -6.95 -27.36
CA LEU A 141 -11.67 -7.24 -25.94
C LEU A 141 -11.29 -8.69 -25.63
N HIS A 142 -11.68 -9.64 -26.50
CA HIS A 142 -11.30 -11.05 -26.37
C HIS A 142 -9.81 -11.31 -26.65
N GLY A 143 -9.12 -10.36 -27.28
CA GLY A 143 -7.67 -10.38 -27.47
C GLY A 143 -6.89 -9.85 -26.26
N VAL A 144 -7.57 -9.29 -25.26
CA VAL A 144 -6.92 -8.82 -24.02
C VAL A 144 -6.58 -10.02 -23.13
N LYS A 145 -5.34 -10.07 -22.65
CA LYS A 145 -4.84 -11.20 -21.86
C LYS A 145 -5.63 -11.38 -20.56
N LEU A 146 -6.01 -12.61 -20.27
CA LEU A 146 -6.65 -12.99 -19.01
C LEU A 146 -5.58 -13.38 -17.99
N ILE A 147 -5.56 -12.73 -16.83
CA ILE A 147 -4.61 -12.97 -15.74
C ILE A 147 -5.38 -13.12 -14.44
N ARG A 148 -5.35 -14.31 -13.85
CA ARG A 148 -6.04 -14.56 -12.58
C ARG A 148 -5.51 -13.66 -11.46
N PRO A 149 -6.35 -13.26 -10.48
CA PRO A 149 -5.96 -12.37 -9.38
C PRO A 149 -4.69 -12.81 -8.63
N ALA A 150 -4.54 -14.12 -8.38
CA ALA A 150 -3.34 -14.66 -7.72
C ALA A 150 -2.06 -14.43 -8.54
N MET A 151 -2.13 -14.54 -9.87
CA MET A 151 -1.00 -14.28 -10.76
C MET A 151 -0.71 -12.77 -10.82
N ALA A 152 -1.73 -11.92 -10.91
CA ALA A 152 -1.57 -10.46 -10.89
C ALA A 152 -0.87 -10.01 -9.59
N GLY A 153 -1.25 -10.57 -8.44
CA GLY A 153 -0.57 -10.33 -7.17
C GLY A 153 0.88 -10.84 -7.15
N ALA A 154 1.19 -11.98 -7.79
CA ALA A 154 2.56 -12.46 -7.90
C ALA A 154 3.42 -11.57 -8.79
N MET A 155 2.86 -11.09 -9.91
CA MET A 155 3.51 -10.15 -10.83
C MET A 155 3.80 -8.80 -10.15
N SER A 156 2.85 -8.30 -9.35
CA SER A 156 2.99 -7.11 -8.54
C SER A 156 4.19 -7.21 -7.58
N ARG A 157 4.27 -8.31 -6.82
CA ARG A 157 5.41 -8.57 -5.92
C ARG A 157 6.74 -8.73 -6.68
N LEU A 158 6.72 -9.40 -7.84
CA LEU A 158 7.92 -9.54 -8.66
C LEU A 158 8.45 -8.18 -9.12
N LEU A 159 7.58 -7.29 -9.60
CA LEU A 159 7.96 -5.92 -9.97
C LEU A 159 8.56 -5.18 -8.78
N TYR A 160 7.99 -5.33 -7.57
CA TYR A 160 8.55 -4.75 -6.36
C TYR A 160 10.00 -5.21 -6.13
N TYR A 161 10.26 -6.52 -6.17
CA TYR A 161 11.61 -7.06 -5.92
C TYR A 161 12.62 -6.70 -7.02
N LEU A 162 12.18 -6.57 -8.27
CA LEU A 162 13.08 -6.22 -9.38
C LEU A 162 13.41 -4.72 -9.42
N LEU A 163 12.45 -3.87 -9.09
CA LEU A 163 12.53 -2.42 -9.33
C LEU A 163 12.91 -1.62 -8.08
N SER A 164 12.51 -2.05 -6.87
CA SER A 164 12.85 -1.33 -5.66
C SER A 164 14.36 -1.12 -5.42
N PRO A 165 15.27 -2.04 -5.84
CA PRO A 165 16.70 -1.84 -5.68
C PRO A 165 17.33 -0.91 -6.74
N LEU A 166 16.58 -0.44 -7.73
CA LEU A 166 17.15 0.41 -8.80
C LEU A 166 17.58 1.79 -8.31
N LEU A 167 16.88 2.32 -7.33
CA LEU A 167 17.13 3.64 -6.76
C LEU A 167 17.58 3.49 -5.30
N PRO A 168 18.66 4.18 -4.87
CA PRO A 168 19.31 3.92 -3.57
C PRO A 168 18.37 4.02 -2.36
N GLU A 169 17.45 4.96 -2.36
CA GLU A 169 16.56 5.23 -1.21
C GLU A 169 15.13 4.68 -1.41
N GLN A 170 14.79 4.27 -2.62
CA GLN A 170 13.44 3.82 -2.94
C GLN A 170 12.99 2.65 -2.08
N GLY A 171 13.87 1.68 -1.87
CA GLY A 171 13.54 0.49 -1.07
C GLY A 171 13.22 0.80 0.40
N SER A 172 13.80 1.86 1.00
CA SER A 172 13.49 2.28 2.36
C SER A 172 12.17 3.04 2.44
N VAL A 173 11.92 3.94 1.50
CA VAL A 173 10.66 4.71 1.39
C VAL A 173 9.48 3.78 1.16
N LEU A 174 9.60 2.86 0.19
CA LEU A 174 8.53 1.91 -0.10
C LEU A 174 8.25 0.98 1.09
N ARG A 175 9.29 0.49 1.79
CA ARG A 175 9.08 -0.32 3.00
C ARG A 175 8.39 0.46 4.10
N HIS A 176 8.83 1.68 4.38
CA HIS A 176 8.20 2.52 5.40
C HIS A 176 6.71 2.76 5.08
N ASN A 177 6.38 3.13 3.85
CA ASN A 177 5.00 3.35 3.43
C ASN A 177 4.17 2.05 3.51
N HIS A 178 4.73 0.92 3.05
CA HIS A 178 4.08 -0.39 3.12
C HIS A 178 3.79 -0.81 4.57
N GLU A 179 4.76 -0.66 5.47
CA GLU A 179 4.61 -0.97 6.88
C GLU A 179 3.51 -0.12 7.53
N SER A 180 3.48 1.18 7.22
CA SER A 180 2.44 2.10 7.72
C SER A 180 1.04 1.69 7.25
N VAL A 181 0.86 1.45 5.95
CA VAL A 181 -0.43 1.02 5.38
C VAL A 181 -0.85 -0.35 5.93
N TYR A 182 0.08 -1.28 6.05
CA TYR A 182 -0.19 -2.60 6.61
C TYR A 182 -0.62 -2.53 8.08
N GLN A 183 0.01 -1.67 8.88
CA GLN A 183 -0.40 -1.43 10.26
C GLN A 183 -1.81 -0.84 10.34
N GLN A 184 -2.12 0.18 9.55
CA GLN A 184 -3.46 0.77 9.46
C GLN A 184 -4.52 -0.26 9.04
N ALA A 185 -4.23 -1.09 8.05
CA ALA A 185 -5.14 -2.15 7.61
C ALA A 185 -5.43 -3.17 8.73
N ARG A 186 -4.41 -3.58 9.49
CA ARG A 186 -4.58 -4.49 10.64
C ARG A 186 -5.42 -3.88 11.75
N ILE A 187 -5.24 -2.60 12.05
CA ILE A 187 -6.05 -1.87 13.03
C ILE A 187 -7.50 -1.83 12.56
N SER A 188 -7.75 -1.46 11.32
CA SER A 188 -9.10 -1.41 10.73
C SER A 188 -9.78 -2.78 10.72
N GLU A 189 -9.04 -3.84 10.39
CA GLU A 189 -9.55 -5.22 10.44
C GLU A 189 -9.91 -5.65 11.87
N SER A 190 -9.08 -5.30 12.86
CA SER A 190 -9.39 -5.57 14.26
C SER A 190 -10.66 -4.86 14.71
N ILE A 191 -10.80 -3.58 14.37
CA ILE A 191 -12.03 -2.81 14.64
C ILE A 191 -13.25 -3.46 13.98
N GLN A 192 -13.13 -3.89 12.71
CA GLN A 192 -14.24 -4.53 12.01
C GLN A 192 -14.62 -5.88 12.63
N ARG A 193 -13.65 -6.68 13.02
CA ARG A 193 -13.85 -7.99 13.66
C ARG A 193 -14.60 -7.84 14.99
N PHE A 194 -14.27 -6.80 15.78
CA PHE A 194 -15.00 -6.51 17.02
C PHE A 194 -16.42 -5.96 16.78
N LYS A 195 -16.67 -5.25 15.68
CA LYS A 195 -18.05 -4.85 15.30
C LYS A 195 -18.95 -6.04 14.98
N GLU A 196 -18.40 -7.11 14.46
CA GLU A 196 -19.14 -8.33 14.08
C GLU A 196 -19.38 -9.27 15.28
N GLN A 197 -18.48 -9.24 16.26
CA GLN A 197 -18.60 -9.99 17.50
C GLN A 197 -19.21 -9.03 18.54
N SER A 198 -20.51 -9.18 18.88
CA SER A 198 -21.12 -8.38 19.94
C SER A 198 -20.27 -8.44 21.21
N PRO A 199 -19.58 -7.39 21.63
CA PRO A 199 -18.70 -7.44 22.80
C PRO A 199 -19.54 -7.53 24.06
N GLY A 200 -19.11 -8.36 25.00
CA GLY A 200 -19.63 -8.31 26.37
C GLY A 200 -19.33 -6.94 26.99
N GLU A 201 -20.14 -6.51 27.95
CA GLU A 201 -20.06 -5.21 28.60
C GLU A 201 -18.77 -4.93 29.42
N ASN A 202 -17.83 -5.87 29.47
CA ASN A 202 -16.65 -5.78 30.32
C ASN A 202 -15.38 -5.47 29.52
N TYR A 203 -14.52 -4.60 30.09
CA TYR A 203 -13.17 -4.32 29.59
C TYR A 203 -12.37 -5.61 29.33
N PRO A 204 -11.62 -5.72 28.21
CA PRO A 204 -10.94 -6.95 27.80
C PRO A 204 -9.63 -7.16 28.58
N TYR A 205 -9.74 -7.39 29.87
CA TYR A 205 -8.60 -7.60 30.76
C TYR A 205 -7.68 -8.75 30.30
N GLU A 206 -8.25 -9.78 29.68
CA GLU A 206 -7.48 -10.89 29.13
C GLU A 206 -6.52 -10.48 28.01
N LEU A 207 -6.96 -9.54 27.13
CA LEU A 207 -6.08 -8.99 26.08
C LEU A 207 -4.97 -8.12 26.66
N GLU A 208 -5.27 -7.34 27.71
CA GLU A 208 -4.26 -6.57 28.41
C GLU A 208 -3.18 -7.48 29.04
N GLN A 209 -3.58 -8.53 29.73
CA GLN A 209 -2.66 -9.51 30.31
C GLN A 209 -1.86 -10.26 29.23
N ALA A 210 -2.48 -10.60 28.11
CA ALA A 210 -1.81 -11.21 26.99
C ALA A 210 -0.74 -10.26 26.41
N LEU A 211 -1.06 -8.97 26.24
CA LEU A 211 -0.11 -7.96 25.77
C LEU A 211 1.09 -7.86 26.71
N MET A 212 0.84 -7.72 28.03
CA MET A 212 1.91 -7.66 29.03
C MET A 212 2.82 -8.89 28.98
N THR A 213 2.23 -10.07 28.81
CA THR A 213 2.99 -11.33 28.68
C THR A 213 3.87 -11.33 27.43
N LYS A 214 3.34 -10.88 26.27
CA LYS A 214 4.09 -10.83 25.01
C LYS A 214 5.25 -9.81 25.07
N VAL A 215 5.02 -8.66 25.68
CA VAL A 215 6.07 -7.67 25.92
C VAL A 215 7.15 -8.27 26.84
N LYS A 216 6.79 -8.89 27.95
CA LYS A 216 7.73 -9.51 28.90
C LYS A 216 8.56 -10.63 28.27
N THR A 217 7.98 -11.39 27.35
CA THR A 217 8.67 -12.44 26.57
C THR A 217 9.40 -11.92 25.35
N LYS A 218 9.37 -10.61 25.11
CA LYS A 218 10.01 -9.92 23.97
C LYS A 218 9.51 -10.40 22.60
N ASP A 219 8.28 -10.90 22.53
CA ASP A 219 7.63 -11.34 21.29
C ASP A 219 6.91 -10.17 20.62
N LEU A 220 7.71 -9.28 20.00
CA LEU A 220 7.23 -8.04 19.40
C LEU A 220 6.11 -8.24 18.35
N PRO A 221 6.20 -9.22 17.41
CA PRO A 221 5.15 -9.42 16.43
C PRO A 221 3.79 -9.77 17.06
N GLN A 222 3.79 -10.64 18.07
CA GLN A 222 2.57 -11.00 18.78
C GLN A 222 2.08 -9.88 19.71
N ALA A 223 2.99 -9.13 20.35
CA ALA A 223 2.64 -7.97 21.16
C ALA A 223 1.89 -6.92 20.33
N LYS A 224 2.40 -6.56 19.13
CA LYS A 224 1.72 -5.65 18.20
C LYS A 224 0.35 -6.20 17.76
N GLY A 225 0.22 -7.52 17.55
CA GLY A 225 -1.06 -8.16 17.22
C GLY A 225 -2.10 -8.00 18.31
N VAL A 226 -1.75 -8.35 19.55
CA VAL A 226 -2.64 -8.23 20.72
C VAL A 226 -2.97 -6.77 21.03
N LEU A 227 -2.00 -5.84 20.85
CA LEU A 227 -2.26 -4.40 20.98
C LEU A 227 -3.36 -3.93 20.03
N ASN A 228 -3.29 -4.33 18.75
CA ASN A 228 -4.31 -3.96 17.76
C ASN A 228 -5.70 -4.50 18.14
N GLU A 229 -5.78 -5.71 18.68
CA GLU A 229 -7.03 -6.29 19.17
C GLU A 229 -7.59 -5.48 20.36
N LEU A 230 -6.73 -5.16 21.32
CA LEU A 230 -7.10 -4.36 22.47
C LEU A 230 -7.61 -2.97 22.08
N LEU A 231 -6.90 -2.29 21.16
CA LEU A 231 -7.29 -0.97 20.67
C LEU A 231 -8.63 -1.01 19.91
N GLY A 232 -8.84 -2.03 19.08
CA GLY A 232 -10.11 -2.24 18.40
C GLY A 232 -11.28 -2.39 19.37
N TYR A 233 -11.09 -3.17 20.43
CA TYR A 233 -12.09 -3.34 21.46
C TYR A 233 -12.40 -2.04 22.22
N VAL A 234 -11.37 -1.34 22.70
CA VAL A 234 -11.52 -0.08 23.45
C VAL A 234 -12.22 0.98 22.59
N PHE A 235 -11.83 1.11 21.31
CA PHE A 235 -12.48 2.02 20.38
C PHE A 235 -13.97 1.74 20.22
N PHE A 236 -14.35 0.47 20.10
CA PHE A 236 -15.74 0.06 19.94
C PHE A 236 -16.56 0.31 21.22
N CYS A 237 -16.07 -0.15 22.37
CA CYS A 237 -16.81 -0.05 23.66
C CYS A 237 -16.93 1.37 24.19
N GLU A 238 -15.91 2.20 23.98
CA GLU A 238 -15.88 3.59 24.50
C GLU A 238 -16.45 4.61 23.48
N GLY A 239 -17.06 4.12 22.39
CA GLY A 239 -17.73 4.95 21.38
C GLY A 239 -16.79 5.83 20.57
N GLY A 240 -15.52 5.48 20.44
CA GLY A 240 -14.54 6.13 19.56
C GLY A 240 -14.13 7.55 19.97
N ARG A 241 -14.39 7.96 21.21
CA ARG A 241 -14.02 9.29 21.69
C ARG A 241 -12.52 9.39 21.92
N MET A 242 -11.87 10.31 21.20
CA MET A 242 -10.41 10.47 21.22
C MET A 242 -9.86 10.71 22.64
N GLU A 243 -10.55 11.51 23.45
CA GLU A 243 -10.13 11.78 24.82
C GLU A 243 -10.09 10.51 25.68
N THR A 244 -11.09 9.65 25.55
CA THR A 244 -11.12 8.36 26.24
C THR A 244 -10.02 7.44 25.76
N MET A 245 -9.79 7.40 24.45
CA MET A 245 -8.71 6.62 23.84
C MET A 245 -7.33 7.09 24.33
N LYS A 246 -7.09 8.40 24.39
CA LYS A 246 -5.85 8.98 24.95
C LYS A 246 -5.65 8.57 26.41
N ASN A 247 -6.69 8.62 27.24
CA ASN A 247 -6.63 8.22 28.65
C ASN A 247 -6.27 6.74 28.82
N ARG A 248 -6.90 5.85 28.02
CA ARG A 248 -6.58 4.42 28.02
C ARG A 248 -5.15 4.14 27.54
N SER A 249 -4.68 4.92 26.59
CA SER A 249 -3.30 4.82 26.10
C SER A 249 -2.27 5.20 27.17
N LEU A 250 -2.59 6.16 28.04
CA LEU A 250 -1.77 6.54 29.20
C LEU A 250 -1.70 5.40 30.21
N GLU A 251 -2.83 4.80 30.57
CA GLU A 251 -2.90 3.65 31.47
C GLU A 251 -2.05 2.50 30.94
N LEU A 252 -2.21 2.19 29.64
CA LEU A 252 -1.46 1.13 28.97
C LEU A 252 0.05 1.42 28.95
N CYS A 253 0.47 2.65 28.65
CA CYS A 253 1.87 3.05 28.65
C CYS A 253 2.48 2.87 30.07
N ALA A 254 1.75 3.19 31.14
CA ALA A 254 2.21 2.98 32.49
C ALA A 254 2.41 1.50 32.83
N LEU A 255 1.51 0.62 32.38
CA LEU A 255 1.64 -0.83 32.55
C LEU A 255 2.84 -1.39 31.78
N LEU A 256 2.97 -1.01 30.51
CA LEU A 256 4.08 -1.42 29.63
C LEU A 256 5.42 -0.99 30.20
N SER A 257 5.54 0.21 30.75
CA SER A 257 6.77 0.70 31.36
C SER A 257 7.20 -0.17 32.54
N ARG A 258 6.25 -0.59 33.41
CA ARG A 258 6.53 -1.50 34.53
C ARG A 258 6.99 -2.87 34.06
N VAL A 259 6.30 -3.44 33.09
CA VAL A 259 6.66 -4.75 32.53
C VAL A 259 8.05 -4.72 31.88
N SER A 260 8.42 -3.62 31.22
CA SER A 260 9.74 -3.45 30.62
C SER A 260 10.84 -3.41 31.69
N ILE A 261 10.62 -2.70 32.79
CA ILE A 261 11.56 -2.68 33.94
C ILE A 261 11.68 -4.08 34.54
N GLU A 262 10.58 -4.79 34.74
CA GLU A 262 10.60 -6.19 35.19
C GLU A 262 11.34 -7.12 34.21
N GLY A 263 11.27 -6.83 32.91
CA GLY A 263 11.97 -7.54 31.84
C GLY A 263 13.45 -7.18 31.68
N GLY A 264 13.95 -6.25 32.50
CA GLY A 264 15.38 -5.87 32.56
C GLY A 264 15.73 -4.53 31.91
N ALA A 265 14.74 -3.73 31.46
CA ALA A 265 15.00 -2.39 30.94
C ALA A 265 15.49 -1.44 32.04
N LEU A 266 16.39 -0.51 31.68
CA LEU A 266 16.87 0.53 32.61
C LEU A 266 15.72 1.49 32.94
N THR A 267 15.52 1.74 34.25
CA THR A 267 14.45 2.59 34.76
C THR A 267 14.48 3.99 34.13
N ASP A 268 15.65 4.62 34.04
CA ASP A 268 15.79 5.97 33.48
C ASP A 268 15.44 6.02 31.98
N LEU A 269 15.79 4.98 31.23
CA LEU A 269 15.44 4.87 29.81
C LEU A 269 13.94 4.73 29.66
N THR A 270 13.33 3.83 30.43
CA THR A 270 11.89 3.57 30.39
C THR A 270 11.08 4.81 30.75
N PHE A 271 11.49 5.60 31.74
CA PHE A 271 10.82 6.86 32.06
C PHE A 271 10.98 7.92 30.97
N ARG A 272 12.14 8.01 30.29
CA ARG A 272 12.30 8.91 29.14
C ARG A 272 11.36 8.54 28.01
N LEU A 273 11.26 7.26 27.66
CA LEU A 273 10.34 6.76 26.63
C LEU A 273 8.88 7.09 26.97
N SER A 274 8.48 6.86 28.22
CA SER A 274 7.12 7.22 28.71
C SER A 274 6.85 8.71 28.58
N ASN A 275 7.80 9.57 28.95
CA ASN A 275 7.64 11.03 28.83
C ASN A 275 7.59 11.49 27.37
N GLN A 276 8.34 10.88 26.46
CA GLN A 276 8.26 11.16 25.04
C GLN A 276 6.88 10.81 24.48
N PHE A 277 6.35 9.64 24.84
CA PHE A 277 5.00 9.24 24.45
C PHE A 277 3.91 10.20 25.00
N LEU A 278 4.02 10.58 26.27
CA LEU A 278 3.13 11.55 26.89
C LEU A 278 3.09 12.90 26.14
N SER A 279 4.26 13.38 25.72
CA SER A 279 4.38 14.61 24.93
C SER A 279 3.79 14.47 23.54
N ALA A 280 4.02 13.35 22.87
CA ALA A 280 3.46 13.06 21.56
C ALA A 280 1.94 12.97 21.60
N LEU A 281 1.38 12.33 22.64
CA LEU A 281 -0.05 12.10 22.80
C LEU A 281 -0.89 13.40 22.83
N GLN A 282 -0.30 14.51 23.25
CA GLN A 282 -0.98 15.81 23.28
C GLN A 282 -1.29 16.34 21.87
N HIS A 283 -0.50 15.95 20.88
CA HIS A 283 -0.56 16.46 19.50
C HIS A 283 -1.25 15.48 18.54
N ILE A 284 -1.71 14.34 19.03
CA ILE A 284 -2.41 13.32 18.23
C ILE A 284 -3.87 13.67 18.16
N ASP A 285 -4.42 13.78 16.96
CA ASP A 285 -5.81 14.12 16.72
C ASP A 285 -6.61 13.00 16.03
N THR A 286 -5.93 11.97 15.52
CA THR A 286 -6.56 10.84 14.83
C THR A 286 -6.30 9.51 15.55
N LEU A 287 -7.24 8.56 15.40
CA LEU A 287 -7.08 7.21 15.93
C LEU A 287 -5.88 6.50 15.30
N GLU A 288 -5.65 6.74 14.03
CA GLU A 288 -4.57 6.13 13.26
C GLU A 288 -3.21 6.53 13.83
N GLU A 289 -2.99 7.84 14.05
CA GLU A 289 -1.79 8.36 14.69
C GLU A 289 -1.60 7.78 16.10
N LEU A 290 -2.67 7.68 16.88
CA LEU A 290 -2.64 7.09 18.22
C LEU A 290 -2.19 5.63 18.19
N CYS A 291 -2.73 4.85 17.27
CA CYS A 291 -2.37 3.43 17.11
C CYS A 291 -0.90 3.25 16.67
N ILE A 292 -0.42 4.09 15.77
CA ILE A 292 0.97 4.08 15.33
C ILE A 292 1.88 4.40 16.51
N GLN A 293 1.61 5.46 17.26
CA GLN A 293 2.41 5.85 18.42
C GLN A 293 2.41 4.79 19.53
N LEU A 294 1.31 4.09 19.73
CA LEU A 294 1.25 2.98 20.69
C LEU A 294 2.08 1.76 20.21
N GLN A 295 2.13 1.49 18.93
CA GLN A 295 2.99 0.43 18.41
C GLN A 295 4.47 0.79 18.52
N GLU A 296 4.83 2.04 18.25
CA GLU A 296 6.19 2.54 18.40
C GLU A 296 6.66 2.48 19.85
N ILE A 297 5.82 2.85 20.81
CA ILE A 297 6.19 2.79 22.23
C ILE A 297 6.34 1.34 22.74
N VAL A 298 5.48 0.41 22.27
CA VAL A 298 5.64 -1.02 22.58
C VAL A 298 6.97 -1.54 22.06
N GLU A 299 7.34 -1.20 20.83
CA GLU A 299 8.63 -1.56 20.25
C GLU A 299 9.80 -0.99 21.05
N ALA A 300 9.75 0.31 21.36
CA ALA A 300 10.78 0.98 22.14
C ALA A 300 10.94 0.36 23.55
N PHE A 301 9.84 -0.05 24.20
CA PHE A 301 9.90 -0.73 25.49
C PHE A 301 10.50 -2.14 25.38
N VAL A 302 10.19 -2.88 24.33
CA VAL A 302 10.80 -4.19 24.06
C VAL A 302 12.28 -4.03 23.79
N ASP A 303 12.68 -3.07 22.96
CA ASP A 303 14.09 -2.81 22.63
C ASP A 303 14.89 -2.36 23.85
N ALA A 304 14.31 -1.56 24.73
CA ALA A 304 14.92 -1.14 25.98
C ALA A 304 15.30 -2.33 26.92
N MET A 305 14.64 -3.49 26.78
CA MET A 305 14.98 -4.70 27.53
C MET A 305 16.18 -5.47 26.97
N PHE A 306 16.71 -5.07 25.82
CA PHE A 306 17.95 -5.64 25.26
C PHE A 306 19.17 -4.73 25.48
N SER A 307 18.96 -3.53 26.04
CA SER A 307 19.97 -2.52 26.31
C SER A 307 20.55 -2.71 27.72
#